data_2bafc352b1103357d04ad60dbdffa368
#
_entry.id   2bafc352b1103357d04ad60dbdffa368
#
_cell.length_a   1.000
_cell.length_b   1.000
_cell.length_c   1.000
_cell.angle_alpha   90.00
_cell.angle_beta   90.00
_cell.angle_gamma   90.00
#
_symmetry.space_group_name_H-M   'P 1'
#
loop_
_entity.id
_entity.type
_entity.pdbx_description
1 polymer ?
#
loop_
_entity_poly.entity_id
_entity_poly.type
_entity_poly.pdbx_seq_one_letter_code
_entity_poly.pdbx_strand_id
1 'polypeptide(L)'
;VEGMQFDRGYISPYFVTDSEKMEADLDTPQILITDKKISVMKDLLPILEPVAQSGKPLLIIAEDIDGEALATLVVNKLRGSLKIAAVKAPGFGDRRKAMLEDIAILTGGTVISEERGFTLENTTIDMLGTAEKVTIDKDNTTIVNGAGNKSDIKSRVSQIKAQIETTTSDYDKEKLQERLAKLAGGVAVLYVGAPSEVEMKEKKDRVDDALHATRAAIEEGIVAGGGCLLYTSPSPRDGW
;
A
#
# COMPACT_ATOMS: atom_id res chain seq x y z
N VAL A 1 -5.02 -11.77 -9.04
CA VAL A 1 -3.66 -12.10 -8.60
C VAL A 1 -3.54 -11.98 -7.08
N GLU A 2 -2.65 -12.74 -6.49
CA GLU A 2 -2.34 -12.63 -5.08
C GLU A 2 -1.71 -11.26 -4.82
N GLY A 3 -2.13 -10.58 -3.76
CA GLY A 3 -1.64 -9.25 -3.46
C GLY A 3 -2.46 -8.57 -2.38
N MET A 4 -2.06 -7.37 -2.02
CA MET A 4 -2.73 -6.55 -1.01
C MET A 4 -2.69 -5.09 -1.40
N GLN A 5 -3.78 -4.38 -1.14
CA GLN A 5 -3.83 -2.92 -1.19
C GLN A 5 -4.11 -2.37 0.20
N PHE A 6 -3.41 -1.30 0.57
CA PHE A 6 -3.67 -0.58 1.81
C PHE A 6 -3.64 0.94 1.59
N ASP A 7 -4.39 1.65 2.42
CA ASP A 7 -4.69 3.07 2.27
C ASP A 7 -3.56 3.94 2.86
N ARG A 8 -2.39 3.85 2.26
CA ARG A 8 -1.22 4.71 2.52
C ARG A 8 -0.45 4.89 1.23
N GLY A 9 -0.27 6.13 0.82
CA GLY A 9 0.53 6.50 -0.33
C GLY A 9 1.98 6.84 0.02
N TYR A 10 2.72 7.36 -0.94
CA TYR A 10 4.11 7.75 -0.76
C TYR A 10 4.27 8.88 0.27
N ILE A 11 5.33 8.84 1.06
CA ILE A 11 5.65 9.86 2.06
C ILE A 11 6.01 11.20 1.39
N SER A 12 6.61 11.16 0.20
CA SER A 12 7.03 12.34 -0.53
C SER A 12 6.74 12.20 -2.02
N PRO A 13 6.21 13.25 -2.68
CA PRO A 13 5.99 13.27 -4.13
C PRO A 13 7.26 13.04 -4.95
N TYR A 14 8.43 13.29 -4.36
CA TYR A 14 9.71 13.05 -5.03
C TYR A 14 10.00 11.56 -5.28
N PHE A 15 9.26 10.63 -4.67
CA PHE A 15 9.36 9.19 -4.95
C PHE A 15 8.63 8.76 -6.21
N VAL A 16 7.81 9.62 -6.80
CA VAL A 16 7.08 9.36 -8.06
C VAL A 16 8.04 8.98 -9.18
N THR A 17 7.70 7.94 -9.94
CA THR A 17 8.44 7.48 -11.13
C THR A 17 7.73 7.89 -12.42
N ASP A 18 6.39 7.92 -12.41
CA ASP A 18 5.53 8.37 -13.51
C ASP A 18 4.87 9.70 -13.12
N SER A 19 5.43 10.81 -13.60
CA SER A 19 4.95 12.15 -13.27
C SER A 19 3.56 12.48 -13.85
N GLU A 20 3.13 11.80 -14.91
CA GLU A 20 1.82 12.03 -15.50
C GLU A 20 0.70 11.43 -14.64
N LYS A 21 0.96 10.26 -14.08
CA LYS A 21 0.01 9.56 -13.21
C LYS A 21 0.20 9.88 -11.73
N MET A 22 1.30 10.55 -11.37
CA MET A 22 1.70 10.76 -9.98
C MET A 22 1.81 9.46 -9.19
N GLU A 23 2.34 8.41 -9.84
CA GLU A 23 2.52 7.07 -9.27
C GLU A 23 4.01 6.71 -9.17
N ALA A 24 4.35 5.91 -8.19
CA ALA A 24 5.66 5.27 -8.08
C ALA A 24 5.50 3.77 -8.37
N ASP A 25 5.97 3.34 -9.53
CA ASP A 25 6.00 1.95 -9.95
C ASP A 25 7.36 1.34 -9.66
N LEU A 26 7.36 0.22 -8.94
CA LEU A 26 8.55 -0.56 -8.60
C LEU A 26 8.37 -1.99 -9.12
N ASP A 27 9.23 -2.41 -10.06
CA ASP A 27 9.24 -3.76 -10.59
C ASP A 27 10.23 -4.63 -9.79
N THR A 28 9.76 -5.77 -9.32
CA THR A 28 10.54 -6.72 -8.49
C THR A 28 11.25 -6.08 -7.30
N PRO A 29 10.56 -5.24 -6.49
CA PRO A 29 11.19 -4.55 -5.39
C PRO A 29 11.56 -5.48 -4.24
N GLN A 30 12.60 -5.10 -3.51
CA GLN A 30 12.84 -5.53 -2.15
C GLN A 30 12.00 -4.67 -1.20
N ILE A 31 11.45 -5.26 -0.14
CA ILE A 31 10.52 -4.58 0.76
C ILE A 31 11.04 -4.66 2.19
N LEU A 32 11.42 -3.52 2.74
CA LEU A 32 11.76 -3.37 4.15
C LEU A 32 10.50 -3.03 4.94
N ILE A 33 10.23 -3.80 5.98
CA ILE A 33 9.04 -3.65 6.82
C ILE A 33 9.49 -3.40 8.26
N THR A 34 9.13 -2.25 8.83
CA THR A 34 9.47 -1.91 10.22
C THR A 34 8.33 -1.16 10.91
N ASP A 35 8.19 -1.37 12.20
CA ASP A 35 7.27 -0.62 13.07
C ASP A 35 7.89 0.64 13.66
N LYS A 36 9.15 0.93 13.32
CA LYS A 36 9.89 2.08 13.82
C LYS A 36 9.72 3.30 12.92
N LYS A 37 9.88 4.47 13.55
CA LYS A 37 10.13 5.73 12.89
C LYS A 37 11.63 5.82 12.54
N ILE A 38 11.92 6.24 11.29
CA ILE A 38 13.29 6.37 10.78
C ILE A 38 13.58 7.86 10.56
N SER A 39 14.49 8.40 11.37
CA SER A 39 14.89 9.82 11.29
C SER A 39 16.37 9.99 10.94
N VAL A 40 17.19 8.97 11.22
CA VAL A 40 18.63 8.98 11.03
C VAL A 40 19.03 8.03 9.89
N MET A 41 19.82 8.53 8.95
CA MET A 41 20.27 7.76 7.78
C MET A 41 21.15 6.57 8.16
N LYS A 42 21.92 6.71 9.24
CA LYS A 42 22.86 5.66 9.69
C LYS A 42 22.19 4.32 9.90
N ASP A 43 20.95 4.31 10.39
CA ASP A 43 20.20 3.08 10.68
C ASP A 43 19.85 2.30 9.40
N LEU A 44 19.77 2.98 8.26
CA LEU A 44 19.44 2.38 6.96
C LEU A 44 20.67 1.97 6.14
N LEU A 45 21.86 2.46 6.45
CA LEU A 45 23.06 2.18 5.65
C LEU A 45 23.34 0.69 5.43
N PRO A 46 23.21 -0.19 6.45
CA PRO A 46 23.46 -1.63 6.29
C PRO A 46 22.56 -2.30 5.25
N ILE A 47 21.37 -1.73 5.02
CA ILE A 47 20.39 -2.23 4.05
C ILE A 47 20.59 -1.57 2.69
N LEU A 48 20.84 -0.25 2.68
CA LEU A 48 20.92 0.52 1.43
C LEU A 48 22.14 0.16 0.59
N GLU A 49 23.28 -0.11 1.21
CA GLU A 49 24.49 -0.49 0.48
C GLU A 49 24.33 -1.79 -0.33
N PRO A 50 23.88 -2.90 0.26
CA PRO A 50 23.64 -4.14 -0.49
C PRO A 50 22.53 -4.00 -1.53
N VAL A 51 21.46 -3.24 -1.23
CA VAL A 51 20.37 -3.00 -2.17
C VAL A 51 20.85 -2.18 -3.37
N ALA A 52 21.65 -1.15 -3.14
CA ALA A 52 22.27 -0.36 -4.21
C ALA A 52 23.16 -1.22 -5.12
N GLN A 53 23.94 -2.14 -4.55
CA GLN A 53 24.77 -3.09 -5.29
C GLN A 53 23.94 -4.07 -6.11
N SER A 54 22.76 -4.50 -5.60
CA SER A 54 21.86 -5.40 -6.32
C SER A 54 21.16 -4.74 -7.51
N GLY A 55 21.08 -3.42 -7.54
CA GLY A 55 20.35 -2.64 -8.54
C GLY A 55 18.81 -2.80 -8.49
N LYS A 56 18.28 -3.54 -7.52
CA LYS A 56 16.84 -3.73 -7.35
C LYS A 56 16.21 -2.52 -6.69
N PRO A 57 14.94 -2.20 -7.02
CA PRO A 57 14.19 -1.19 -6.30
C PRO A 57 13.97 -1.58 -4.83
N LEU A 58 13.89 -0.59 -3.95
CA LEU A 58 13.58 -0.77 -2.54
C LEU A 58 12.31 -0.03 -2.18
N LEU A 59 11.36 -0.73 -1.57
CA LEU A 59 10.23 -0.13 -0.86
C LEU A 59 10.50 -0.17 0.63
N ILE A 60 10.36 0.97 1.31
CA ILE A 60 10.42 1.04 2.76
C ILE A 60 9.00 1.27 3.30
N ILE A 61 8.52 0.36 4.15
CA ILE A 61 7.29 0.49 4.90
C ILE A 61 7.68 0.70 6.36
N ALA A 62 7.52 1.92 6.87
CA ALA A 62 7.91 2.30 8.22
C ALA A 62 6.78 3.05 8.94
N GLU A 63 6.84 3.17 10.27
CA GLU A 63 5.88 4.02 10.99
C GLU A 63 5.86 5.44 10.42
N ASP A 64 7.02 6.03 10.28
CA ASP A 64 7.26 7.30 9.61
C ASP A 64 8.73 7.39 9.14
N ILE A 65 8.99 8.24 8.15
CA ILE A 65 10.36 8.58 7.76
C ILE A 65 10.42 10.10 7.65
N ASP A 66 11.30 10.72 8.40
CA ASP A 66 11.45 12.17 8.42
C ASP A 66 12.93 12.61 8.51
N GLY A 67 13.11 13.92 8.67
CA GLY A 67 14.41 14.54 8.92
C GLY A 67 15.47 14.21 7.89
N GLU A 68 16.67 13.88 8.39
CA GLU A 68 17.84 13.58 7.57
C GLU A 68 17.64 12.35 6.68
N ALA A 69 16.98 11.31 7.22
CA ALA A 69 16.75 10.06 6.49
C ALA A 69 15.91 10.31 5.23
N LEU A 70 14.78 11.02 5.35
CA LEU A 70 13.92 11.34 4.21
C LEU A 70 14.65 12.19 3.17
N ALA A 71 15.34 13.25 3.61
CA ALA A 71 16.09 14.13 2.70
C ALA A 71 17.16 13.37 1.92
N THR A 72 17.90 12.50 2.57
CA THR A 72 18.95 11.71 1.94
C THR A 72 18.40 10.69 0.95
N LEU A 73 17.29 10.00 1.29
CA LEU A 73 16.61 9.07 0.38
C LEU A 73 16.12 9.78 -0.89
N VAL A 74 15.50 10.96 -0.74
CA VAL A 74 15.03 11.78 -1.86
C VAL A 74 16.19 12.23 -2.75
N VAL A 75 17.29 12.73 -2.17
CA VAL A 75 18.47 13.16 -2.93
C VAL A 75 19.10 12.00 -3.71
N ASN A 76 19.25 10.83 -3.11
CA ASN A 76 19.81 9.65 -3.78
C ASN A 76 18.89 9.13 -4.90
N LYS A 77 17.57 9.19 -4.70
CA LYS A 77 16.60 8.85 -5.75
C LYS A 77 16.69 9.84 -6.92
N LEU A 78 16.75 11.15 -6.65
CA LEU A 78 16.84 12.17 -7.70
C LEU A 78 18.15 12.09 -8.48
N ARG A 79 19.24 11.68 -7.82
CA ARG A 79 20.54 11.39 -8.48
C ARG A 79 20.54 10.11 -9.31
N GLY A 80 19.48 9.29 -9.22
CA GLY A 80 19.42 8.00 -9.88
C GLY A 80 20.30 6.92 -9.25
N SER A 81 20.90 7.18 -8.08
CA SER A 81 21.77 6.22 -7.38
C SER A 81 20.96 5.08 -6.75
N LEU A 82 19.71 5.34 -6.35
CA LEU A 82 18.81 4.37 -5.74
C LEU A 82 17.42 4.48 -6.38
N LYS A 83 16.85 3.32 -6.70
CA LYS A 83 15.41 3.20 -7.04
C LYS A 83 14.67 2.91 -5.74
N ILE A 84 14.12 3.93 -5.12
CA ILE A 84 13.52 3.80 -3.80
C ILE A 84 12.19 4.53 -3.71
N ALA A 85 11.26 3.95 -2.95
CA ALA A 85 10.05 4.61 -2.49
C ALA A 85 9.83 4.32 -1.00
N ALA A 86 9.13 5.20 -0.33
CA ALA A 86 8.83 5.06 1.09
C ALA A 86 7.37 5.38 1.36
N VAL A 87 6.73 4.54 2.16
CA VAL A 87 5.33 4.65 2.55
C VAL A 87 5.19 4.51 4.06
N LYS A 88 4.14 5.13 4.62
CA LYS A 88 3.81 4.94 6.03
C LYS A 88 3.12 3.60 6.24
N ALA A 89 3.44 2.94 7.35
CA ALA A 89 2.78 1.72 7.77
C ALA A 89 1.27 1.97 7.98
N PRO A 90 0.41 1.06 7.51
CA PRO A 90 -1.03 1.17 7.70
C PRO A 90 -1.44 0.91 9.15
N GLY A 91 -2.49 1.58 9.61
CA GLY A 91 -3.03 1.43 10.96
C GLY A 91 -2.23 2.13 12.05
N PHE A 92 -2.62 1.89 13.30
CA PHE A 92 -2.02 2.47 14.51
C PHE A 92 -1.92 1.40 15.61
N GLY A 93 -0.92 1.53 16.51
CA GLY A 93 -0.75 0.63 17.66
C GLY A 93 -0.66 -0.84 17.26
N ASP A 94 -1.34 -1.71 17.98
CA ASP A 94 -1.31 -3.16 17.76
C ASP A 94 -1.87 -3.57 16.39
N ARG A 95 -2.80 -2.78 15.84
CA ARG A 95 -3.32 -3.01 14.48
C ARG A 95 -2.25 -2.79 13.43
N ARG A 96 -1.39 -1.77 13.59
CA ARG A 96 -0.24 -1.55 12.71
C ARG A 96 0.68 -2.75 12.72
N LYS A 97 1.03 -3.26 13.90
CA LYS A 97 1.87 -4.46 14.03
C LYS A 97 1.26 -5.66 13.30
N ALA A 98 -0.03 -5.89 13.50
CA ALA A 98 -0.74 -6.98 12.85
C ALA A 98 -0.79 -6.84 11.33
N MET A 99 -0.98 -5.63 10.79
CA MET A 99 -0.96 -5.37 9.35
C MET A 99 0.44 -5.50 8.76
N LEU A 100 1.47 -5.04 9.46
CA LEU A 100 2.87 -5.25 9.05
C LEU A 100 3.24 -6.73 8.98
N GLU A 101 2.74 -7.54 9.91
CA GLU A 101 2.88 -9.00 9.85
C GLU A 101 2.19 -9.61 8.64
N ASP A 102 0.97 -9.15 8.33
CA ASP A 102 0.24 -9.63 7.16
C ASP A 102 0.99 -9.30 5.86
N ILE A 103 1.58 -8.10 5.76
CA ILE A 103 2.41 -7.69 4.63
C ILE A 103 3.70 -8.55 4.58
N ALA A 104 4.34 -8.81 5.72
CA ALA A 104 5.53 -9.64 5.79
C ALA A 104 5.26 -11.08 5.33
N ILE A 105 4.17 -11.69 5.77
CA ILE A 105 3.75 -13.03 5.34
C ILE A 105 3.44 -13.05 3.84
N LEU A 106 2.78 -12.01 3.32
CA LEU A 106 2.46 -11.90 1.90
C LEU A 106 3.71 -11.78 1.02
N THR A 107 4.72 -11.05 1.49
CA THR A 107 5.94 -10.75 0.71
C THR A 107 7.10 -11.68 1.01
N GLY A 108 6.95 -12.57 1.99
CA GLY A 108 8.01 -13.47 2.45
C GLY A 108 9.12 -12.77 3.23
N GLY A 109 8.86 -11.56 3.74
CA GLY A 109 9.81 -10.78 4.55
C GLY A 109 9.62 -10.98 6.05
N THR A 110 10.42 -10.24 6.82
CA THR A 110 10.37 -10.21 8.28
C THR A 110 10.09 -8.79 8.76
N VAL A 111 9.20 -8.63 9.73
CA VAL A 111 8.98 -7.33 10.38
C VAL A 111 10.16 -7.04 11.30
N ILE A 112 10.85 -5.94 11.04
CA ILE A 112 11.95 -5.45 11.85
C ILE A 112 11.38 -4.63 13.01
N SER A 113 11.37 -5.23 14.20
CA SER A 113 10.84 -4.66 15.44
C SER A 113 11.74 -4.99 16.60
N GLU A 114 11.99 -4.00 17.48
CA GLU A 114 12.79 -4.21 18.71
C GLU A 114 12.14 -5.21 19.66
N GLU A 115 10.81 -5.25 19.71
CA GLU A 115 10.08 -6.23 20.52
C GLU A 115 10.38 -7.68 20.12
N ARG A 116 10.77 -7.88 18.85
CA ARG A 116 11.18 -9.19 18.31
C ARG A 116 12.70 -9.41 18.34
N GLY A 117 13.45 -8.45 18.87
CA GLY A 117 14.92 -8.51 18.93
C GLY A 117 15.60 -8.13 17.61
N PHE A 118 14.87 -7.60 16.61
CA PHE A 118 15.43 -7.14 15.35
C PHE A 118 15.65 -5.63 15.37
N THR A 119 16.83 -5.20 14.94
CA THR A 119 17.17 -3.78 14.74
C THR A 119 17.50 -3.51 13.30
N LEU A 120 17.29 -2.27 12.84
CA LEU A 120 17.61 -1.87 11.45
C LEU A 120 19.10 -2.07 11.14
N GLU A 121 19.98 -1.85 12.11
CA GLU A 121 21.43 -2.02 11.98
C GLU A 121 21.84 -3.47 11.68
N ASN A 122 21.08 -4.46 12.20
CA ASN A 122 21.35 -5.88 12.03
C ASN A 122 20.48 -6.54 10.95
N THR A 123 19.77 -5.74 10.14
CA THR A 123 18.92 -6.25 9.08
C THR A 123 19.75 -6.68 7.88
N THR A 124 19.49 -7.89 7.39
CA THR A 124 20.11 -8.48 6.19
C THR A 124 19.12 -8.50 5.02
N ILE A 125 19.64 -8.68 3.80
CA ILE A 125 18.82 -8.77 2.58
C ILE A 125 17.80 -9.92 2.67
N ASP A 126 18.14 -11.01 3.32
CA ASP A 126 17.26 -12.19 3.46
C ASP A 126 16.01 -11.92 4.32
N MET A 127 16.03 -10.85 5.12
CA MET A 127 14.89 -10.41 5.91
C MET A 127 13.93 -9.52 5.11
N LEU A 128 14.35 -9.04 3.94
CA LEU A 128 13.52 -8.21 3.08
C LEU A 128 12.48 -9.06 2.37
N GLY A 129 11.24 -8.57 2.33
CA GLY A 129 10.21 -9.14 1.47
C GLY A 129 10.47 -8.84 -0.01
N THR A 130 9.79 -9.57 -0.89
CA THR A 130 9.81 -9.31 -2.33
C THR A 130 8.41 -9.43 -2.92
N ALA A 131 8.18 -8.75 -4.03
CA ALA A 131 6.95 -8.84 -4.81
C ALA A 131 7.26 -8.72 -6.30
N GLU A 132 6.33 -9.07 -7.16
CA GLU A 132 6.48 -8.91 -8.61
C GLU A 132 6.42 -7.43 -8.98
N LYS A 133 5.42 -6.72 -8.46
CA LYS A 133 5.23 -5.29 -8.70
C LYS A 133 4.64 -4.60 -7.47
N VAL A 134 5.05 -3.35 -7.24
CA VAL A 134 4.41 -2.45 -6.28
C VAL A 134 4.11 -1.13 -6.97
N THR A 135 2.86 -0.71 -6.89
CA THR A 135 2.39 0.59 -7.37
C THR A 135 1.94 1.42 -6.18
N ILE A 136 2.46 2.64 -6.08
CA ILE A 136 2.16 3.55 -4.98
C ILE A 136 1.63 4.84 -5.58
N ASP A 137 0.40 5.18 -5.26
CA ASP A 137 -0.20 6.47 -5.56
C ASP A 137 -0.14 7.40 -4.34
N LYS A 138 -0.83 8.52 -4.39
CA LYS A 138 -0.87 9.49 -3.30
C LYS A 138 -1.53 8.93 -2.04
N ASP A 139 -2.51 8.05 -2.18
CA ASP A 139 -3.39 7.60 -1.11
C ASP A 139 -3.25 6.11 -0.80
N ASN A 140 -2.79 5.31 -1.77
CA ASN A 140 -2.76 3.86 -1.68
C ASN A 140 -1.40 3.27 -2.07
N THR A 141 -1.14 2.08 -1.54
CA THR A 141 -0.05 1.21 -1.97
C THR A 141 -0.62 -0.16 -2.32
N THR A 142 -0.32 -0.62 -3.53
CA THR A 142 -0.76 -1.91 -4.06
C THR A 142 0.43 -2.81 -4.28
N ILE A 143 0.47 -3.94 -3.58
CA ILE A 143 1.48 -4.99 -3.73
C ILE A 143 0.87 -6.11 -4.56
N VAL A 144 1.51 -6.48 -5.66
CA VAL A 144 1.06 -7.52 -6.59
C VAL A 144 2.02 -8.70 -6.54
N ASN A 145 1.50 -9.90 -6.40
CA ASN A 145 2.26 -11.16 -6.37
C ASN A 145 3.44 -11.10 -5.38
N GLY A 146 3.14 -11.01 -4.09
CA GLY A 146 4.15 -11.17 -3.05
C GLY A 146 4.78 -12.58 -3.10
N ALA A 147 6.07 -12.67 -2.78
CA ALA A 147 6.81 -13.92 -2.79
C ALA A 147 6.61 -14.79 -1.54
N GLY A 148 5.61 -14.46 -0.72
CA GLY A 148 5.28 -15.21 0.49
C GLY A 148 4.81 -16.64 0.21
N ASN A 149 4.97 -17.50 1.20
CA ASN A 149 4.55 -18.89 1.09
C ASN A 149 3.02 -18.99 1.22
N LYS A 150 2.39 -19.64 0.24
CA LYS A 150 0.91 -19.84 0.21
C LYS A 150 0.38 -20.56 1.43
N SER A 151 1.15 -21.46 2.04
CA SER A 151 0.76 -22.16 3.26
C SER A 151 0.65 -21.20 4.45
N ASP A 152 1.59 -20.27 4.56
CA ASP A 152 1.66 -19.31 5.66
C ASP A 152 0.55 -18.24 5.53
N ILE A 153 0.27 -17.81 4.30
CA ILE A 153 -0.86 -16.94 3.99
C ILE A 153 -2.18 -17.62 4.39
N LYS A 154 -2.39 -18.90 4.02
CA LYS A 154 -3.60 -19.65 4.40
C LYS A 154 -3.71 -19.83 5.91
N SER A 155 -2.62 -20.13 6.59
CA SER A 155 -2.58 -20.25 8.05
C SER A 155 -2.94 -18.90 8.71
N ARG A 156 -2.42 -17.79 8.20
CA ARG A 156 -2.75 -16.46 8.69
C ARG A 156 -4.22 -16.11 8.48
N VAL A 157 -4.79 -16.40 7.31
CA VAL A 157 -6.21 -16.25 7.01
C VAL A 157 -7.07 -17.04 8.00
N SER A 158 -6.68 -18.28 8.31
CA SER A 158 -7.40 -19.12 9.29
C SER A 158 -7.33 -18.53 10.71
N GLN A 159 -6.19 -17.99 11.12
CA GLN A 159 -6.04 -17.28 12.40
C GLN A 159 -6.96 -16.07 12.50
N ILE A 160 -7.00 -15.24 11.46
CA ILE A 160 -7.87 -14.05 11.46
C ILE A 160 -9.36 -14.48 11.52
N LYS A 161 -9.77 -15.52 10.80
CA LYS A 161 -11.13 -16.06 10.88
C LYS A 161 -11.50 -16.52 12.29
N ALA A 162 -10.61 -17.26 12.95
CA ALA A 162 -10.82 -17.67 14.34
C ALA A 162 -10.93 -16.47 15.29
N GLN A 163 -10.15 -15.41 15.09
CA GLN A 163 -10.25 -14.17 15.86
C GLN A 163 -11.61 -13.47 15.66
N ILE A 164 -12.14 -13.47 14.44
CA ILE A 164 -13.47 -12.90 14.12
C ILE A 164 -14.57 -13.65 14.88
N GLU A 165 -14.48 -14.97 15.01
CA GLU A 165 -15.46 -15.80 15.72
C GLU A 165 -15.41 -15.62 17.24
N THR A 166 -14.22 -15.34 17.79
CA THR A 166 -14.02 -15.21 19.25
C THR A 166 -14.19 -13.78 19.77
N THR A 167 -14.11 -12.79 18.89
CA THR A 167 -14.24 -11.37 19.27
C THR A 167 -15.67 -11.01 19.63
N THR A 168 -15.84 -10.30 20.75
CA THR A 168 -17.15 -9.80 21.24
C THR A 168 -17.44 -8.36 20.83
N SER A 169 -16.43 -7.62 20.34
CA SER A 169 -16.55 -6.23 19.90
C SER A 169 -16.91 -6.18 18.42
N ASP A 170 -18.06 -5.58 18.09
CA ASP A 170 -18.49 -5.40 16.70
C ASP A 170 -17.47 -4.56 15.89
N TYR A 171 -16.88 -3.55 16.50
CA TYR A 171 -15.85 -2.73 15.88
C TYR A 171 -14.57 -3.54 15.56
N ASP A 172 -14.10 -4.37 16.49
CA ASP A 172 -12.92 -5.21 16.23
C ASP A 172 -13.24 -6.28 15.19
N LYS A 173 -14.45 -6.80 15.18
CA LYS A 173 -14.94 -7.75 14.19
C LYS A 173 -14.92 -7.14 12.79
N GLU A 174 -15.41 -5.92 12.63
CA GLU A 174 -15.37 -5.17 11.36
C GLU A 174 -13.93 -4.97 10.88
N LYS A 175 -13.03 -4.56 11.76
CA LYS A 175 -11.60 -4.34 11.42
C LYS A 175 -10.84 -5.63 11.11
N LEU A 176 -11.18 -6.73 11.75
CA LEU A 176 -10.64 -8.04 11.40
C LEU A 176 -11.18 -8.54 10.04
N GLN A 177 -12.45 -8.27 9.74
CA GLN A 177 -13.04 -8.58 8.44
C GLN A 177 -12.38 -7.77 7.30
N GLU A 178 -12.16 -6.48 7.52
CA GLU A 178 -11.43 -5.62 6.58
C GLU A 178 -10.01 -6.18 6.31
N ARG A 179 -9.30 -6.55 7.37
CA ARG A 179 -7.96 -7.13 7.27
C ARG A 179 -7.96 -8.47 6.55
N LEU A 180 -8.97 -9.33 6.83
CA LEU A 180 -9.17 -10.59 6.13
C LEU A 180 -9.41 -10.36 4.63
N ALA A 181 -10.27 -9.39 4.29
CA ALA A 181 -10.56 -9.06 2.90
C ALA A 181 -9.32 -8.56 2.14
N LYS A 182 -8.49 -7.73 2.78
CA LYS A 182 -7.23 -7.24 2.19
C LYS A 182 -6.21 -8.38 1.95
N LEU A 183 -6.11 -9.35 2.86
CA LEU A 183 -5.16 -10.46 2.75
C LEU A 183 -5.66 -11.58 1.82
N ALA A 184 -6.94 -11.94 1.92
CA ALA A 184 -7.53 -13.06 1.19
C ALA A 184 -8.14 -12.67 -0.17
N GLY A 185 -8.53 -11.41 -0.33
CA GLY A 185 -9.22 -10.91 -1.53
C GLY A 185 -8.31 -10.76 -2.74
N GLY A 186 -7.01 -10.58 -2.52
CA GLY A 186 -6.05 -10.32 -3.59
C GLY A 186 -6.25 -8.98 -4.29
N VAL A 187 -5.62 -8.82 -5.44
CA VAL A 187 -5.71 -7.62 -6.29
C VAL A 187 -6.26 -8.01 -7.65
N ALA A 188 -7.30 -7.30 -8.10
CA ALA A 188 -7.81 -7.45 -9.46
C ALA A 188 -7.04 -6.51 -10.40
N VAL A 189 -6.47 -7.06 -11.46
CA VAL A 189 -5.77 -6.27 -12.48
C VAL A 189 -6.59 -6.29 -13.76
N LEU A 190 -7.07 -5.11 -14.18
CA LEU A 190 -7.80 -4.93 -15.41
C LEU A 190 -6.87 -4.40 -16.49
N TYR A 191 -6.57 -5.23 -17.50
CA TYR A 191 -5.80 -4.81 -18.65
C TYR A 191 -6.69 -4.10 -19.68
N VAL A 192 -6.41 -2.84 -19.96
CA VAL A 192 -7.12 -2.05 -20.94
C VAL A 192 -6.28 -1.96 -22.22
N GLY A 193 -6.90 -2.22 -23.37
CA GLY A 193 -6.26 -2.12 -24.68
C GLY A 193 -7.15 -1.43 -25.69
N ALA A 194 -6.52 -0.77 -26.68
CA ALA A 194 -7.18 -0.15 -27.83
C ALA A 194 -6.22 -0.12 -29.04
N PRO A 195 -6.75 0.11 -30.27
CA PRO A 195 -5.93 0.18 -31.49
C PRO A 195 -4.96 1.37 -31.50
N SER A 196 -5.26 2.45 -30.77
CA SER A 196 -4.43 3.65 -30.66
C SER A 196 -4.17 4.01 -29.21
N GLU A 197 -3.06 4.71 -28.98
CA GLU A 197 -2.66 5.16 -27.63
C GLU A 197 -3.69 6.14 -27.04
N VAL A 198 -4.26 7.02 -27.85
CA VAL A 198 -5.28 7.99 -27.44
C VAL A 198 -6.54 7.27 -26.96
N GLU A 199 -7.04 6.30 -27.73
CA GLU A 199 -8.21 5.52 -27.35
C GLU A 199 -7.95 4.63 -26.13
N MET A 200 -6.73 4.12 -25.99
CA MET A 200 -6.33 3.34 -24.81
C MET A 200 -6.36 4.22 -23.55
N LYS A 201 -5.85 5.45 -23.64
CA LYS A 201 -5.88 6.41 -22.53
C LYS A 201 -7.32 6.78 -22.18
N GLU A 202 -8.15 7.10 -23.15
CA GLU A 202 -9.58 7.41 -22.94
C GLU A 202 -10.33 6.26 -22.26
N LYS A 203 -10.10 5.02 -22.68
CA LYS A 203 -10.72 3.85 -22.05
C LYS A 203 -10.21 3.66 -20.62
N LYS A 204 -8.91 3.87 -20.38
CA LYS A 204 -8.34 3.80 -19.04
C LYS A 204 -8.99 4.83 -18.13
N ASP A 205 -9.06 6.08 -18.56
CA ASP A 205 -9.66 7.17 -17.77
C ASP A 205 -11.13 6.86 -17.43
N ARG A 206 -11.91 6.32 -18.38
CA ARG A 206 -13.29 5.88 -18.11
C ARG A 206 -13.39 4.75 -17.07
N VAL A 207 -12.45 3.82 -17.08
CA VAL A 207 -12.40 2.73 -16.09
C VAL A 207 -12.04 3.28 -14.72
N ASP A 208 -11.08 4.20 -14.66
CA ASP A 208 -10.66 4.85 -13.41
C ASP A 208 -11.81 5.67 -12.81
N ASP A 209 -12.55 6.44 -13.62
CA ASP A 209 -13.74 7.17 -13.20
C ASP A 209 -14.83 6.24 -12.64
N ALA A 210 -15.09 5.12 -13.34
CA ALA A 210 -16.05 4.13 -12.90
C ALA A 210 -15.63 3.46 -11.58
N LEU A 211 -14.34 3.22 -11.39
CA LEU A 211 -13.79 2.67 -10.16
C LEU A 211 -13.97 3.63 -8.98
N HIS A 212 -13.65 4.91 -9.16
CA HIS A 212 -13.84 5.93 -8.14
C HIS A 212 -15.32 6.11 -7.78
N ALA A 213 -16.22 6.18 -8.78
CA ALA A 213 -17.64 6.26 -8.54
C ALA A 213 -18.19 5.03 -7.80
N THR A 214 -17.67 3.83 -8.11
CA THR A 214 -18.07 2.59 -7.44
C THR A 214 -17.61 2.57 -5.98
N ARG A 215 -16.39 3.01 -5.70
CA ARG A 215 -15.88 3.12 -4.32
C ARG A 215 -16.72 4.11 -3.50
N ALA A 216 -16.97 5.31 -4.04
CA ALA A 216 -17.82 6.29 -3.39
C ALA A 216 -19.24 5.75 -3.13
N ALA A 217 -19.81 5.01 -4.09
CA ALA A 217 -21.13 4.39 -3.94
C ALA A 217 -21.17 3.31 -2.83
N ILE A 218 -20.09 2.58 -2.62
CA ILE A 218 -19.97 1.58 -1.55
C ILE A 218 -19.83 2.26 -0.18
N GLU A 219 -19.08 3.35 -0.09
CA GLU A 219 -18.78 4.04 1.15
C GLU A 219 -19.92 4.97 1.59
N GLU A 220 -20.50 5.72 0.65
CA GLU A 220 -21.47 6.80 0.93
C GLU A 220 -22.90 6.46 0.48
N GLY A 221 -23.09 5.37 -0.26
CA GLY A 221 -24.36 4.99 -0.85
C GLY A 221 -24.60 5.67 -2.21
N ILE A 222 -25.82 5.50 -2.72
CA ILE A 222 -26.24 6.02 -4.02
C ILE A 222 -27.49 6.88 -3.92
N VAL A 223 -27.60 7.84 -4.83
CA VAL A 223 -28.80 8.66 -5.05
C VAL A 223 -29.33 8.46 -6.47
N ALA A 224 -30.61 8.75 -6.70
CA ALA A 224 -31.19 8.66 -8.02
C ALA A 224 -30.49 9.63 -8.99
N GLY A 225 -30.07 9.11 -10.13
CA GLY A 225 -29.42 9.90 -11.19
C GLY A 225 -30.42 10.74 -12.00
N GLY A 226 -29.93 11.32 -13.11
CA GLY A 226 -30.77 12.09 -14.04
C GLY A 226 -31.26 13.43 -13.51
N GLY A 227 -30.58 14.00 -12.50
CA GLY A 227 -30.97 15.30 -11.91
C GLY A 227 -32.18 15.24 -10.99
N CYS A 228 -32.61 14.04 -10.56
CA CYS A 228 -33.78 13.87 -9.66
C CYS A 228 -33.69 14.70 -8.39
N LEU A 229 -32.50 14.83 -7.81
CA LEU A 229 -32.27 15.67 -6.62
C LEU A 229 -32.55 17.15 -6.87
N LEU A 230 -32.28 17.64 -8.07
CA LEU A 230 -32.53 19.04 -8.43
C LEU A 230 -34.04 19.34 -8.52
N TYR A 231 -34.85 18.32 -8.92
CA TYR A 231 -36.30 18.45 -9.00
C TYR A 231 -36.99 18.24 -7.67
N THR A 232 -36.39 17.48 -6.76
CA THR A 232 -36.96 17.17 -5.44
C THR A 232 -36.46 18.12 -4.33
N SER A 233 -35.38 18.86 -4.60
CA SER A 233 -34.87 19.87 -3.65
C SER A 233 -35.78 21.10 -3.64
N PRO A 234 -36.26 21.55 -2.45
CA PRO A 234 -37.08 22.77 -2.40
C PRO A 234 -36.32 23.98 -2.91
N SER A 235 -36.91 24.65 -3.88
CA SER A 235 -36.35 25.91 -4.40
C SER A 235 -36.42 27.00 -3.34
N PRO A 236 -35.42 27.89 -3.23
CA PRO A 236 -35.53 29.09 -2.39
C PRO A 236 -36.75 29.96 -2.70
N ARG A 237 -37.40 29.75 -3.88
CA ARG A 237 -38.64 30.45 -4.27
C ARG A 237 -39.91 29.78 -3.77
N ASP A 238 -39.83 28.52 -3.32
CA ASP A 238 -41.00 27.77 -2.82
C ASP A 238 -41.27 28.03 -1.32
N GLY A 239 -40.50 28.91 -0.70
CA GLY A 239 -40.59 29.30 0.72
C GLY A 239 -41.34 30.58 1.01
N TRP A 240 -42.27 31.06 0.13
CA TRP A 240 -43.13 32.23 0.34
C TRP A 240 -44.60 31.85 0.10
#